data_6d51ec53c68fdf55f89f9cfb16cd7beb
#
_entry.id   6d51ec53c68fdf55f89f9cfb16cd7beb
#
_cell.length_a   1.000
_cell.length_b   1.000
_cell.length_c   1.000
_cell.angle_alpha   90.00
_cell.angle_beta   90.00
_cell.angle_gamma   90.00
#
_symmetry.space_group_name_H-M   'P 1'
#
loop_
_entity.id
_entity.type
_entity.pdbx_description
1 polymer ?
#
loop_
_entity_poly.entity_id
_entity_poly.type
_entity_poly.pdbx_seq_one_letter_code
_entity_poly.pdbx_strand_id
1 'polypeptide(L)'
;MYKTLIVTNDFPPRPGGIQAFLHNMALRLDPERIVVYASTWKRGREGIEATAAFDAEQPFTVVRDRTTMLLPTPRVTARATALLREHGCESVWFGAAAPLGLMAPALRRAGARRLVATTHGHEAGWAQLPGSRGLLRRIGEGTDTITYLGEYTRSRIAAALTPAAAGRMTQLPPGVDEKTFHPGSGGDAVRERLGLSDRPVVVCVSRLVPRKGQDTLIRALPQILRRVPDAVLLIVGGGPYENDLRRLAERTGVAGSVRFTGAVAWEELPAHYGAGDVFAMPCRTRRGGLDVEGLGIVYLEASATGLPVVAGDSGGAPDAVLDGETGWVVRGDAPEESADRIATLLLDPELRARMGERGRAWVEERWRWDLLAERLEKLL
;
A
#
# COMPACT_ATOMS: atom_id res chain seq x y z
N MET A 1 0.40 7.65 24.67
CA MET A 1 -0.07 6.31 24.25
C MET A 1 -0.20 5.41 25.47
N TYR A 2 -1.29 4.64 25.58
CA TYR A 2 -1.42 3.54 26.54
C TYR A 2 -0.56 2.36 26.11
N LYS A 3 -0.24 1.44 27.07
CA LYS A 3 0.36 0.15 26.69
C LYS A 3 -0.64 -0.64 25.83
N THR A 4 -0.22 -1.08 24.66
CA THR A 4 -1.08 -1.53 23.58
C THR A 4 -0.85 -2.99 23.22
N LEU A 5 -1.93 -3.78 23.15
CA LEU A 5 -1.94 -5.11 22.57
C LEU A 5 -2.29 -5.00 21.07
N ILE A 6 -1.36 -5.32 20.19
CA ILE A 6 -1.60 -5.44 18.75
C ILE A 6 -2.10 -6.86 18.48
N VAL A 7 -3.28 -7.00 17.87
CA VAL A 7 -3.87 -8.31 17.53
C VAL A 7 -4.00 -8.42 16.02
N THR A 8 -3.28 -9.36 15.40
CA THR A 8 -3.21 -9.43 13.94
C THR A 8 -2.95 -10.83 13.39
N ASN A 9 -3.47 -11.09 12.18
CA ASN A 9 -3.04 -12.21 11.33
C ASN A 9 -1.83 -11.87 10.45
N ASP A 10 -1.57 -10.59 10.30
CA ASP A 10 -0.67 -10.04 9.30
C ASP A 10 0.57 -9.45 9.99
N PHE A 11 1.52 -10.32 10.31
CA PHE A 11 2.79 -9.93 10.90
C PHE A 11 3.93 -10.72 10.28
N PRO A 12 5.13 -10.12 10.05
CA PRO A 12 6.27 -10.86 9.52
C PRO A 12 6.64 -12.07 10.38
N PRO A 13 7.37 -13.06 9.86
CA PRO A 13 8.05 -13.09 8.56
C PRO A 13 7.13 -13.39 7.35
N ARG A 14 5.82 -13.45 7.54
CA ARG A 14 4.88 -13.56 6.41
C ARG A 14 5.07 -12.34 5.50
N PRO A 15 5.36 -12.52 4.18
CA PRO A 15 5.50 -11.40 3.26
C PRO A 15 4.14 -10.79 2.90
N GLY A 16 4.09 -9.48 2.72
CA GLY A 16 2.92 -8.75 2.23
C GLY A 16 2.86 -7.29 2.66
N GLY A 17 2.04 -6.49 1.98
CA GLY A 17 1.92 -5.06 2.25
C GLY A 17 1.32 -4.73 3.62
N ILE A 18 0.34 -5.52 4.09
CA ILE A 18 -0.26 -5.34 5.42
C ILE A 18 0.76 -5.67 6.52
N GLN A 19 1.53 -6.75 6.33
CA GLN A 19 2.60 -7.17 7.24
C GLN A 19 3.67 -6.09 7.37
N ALA A 20 4.13 -5.56 6.23
CA ALA A 20 5.10 -4.47 6.20
C ALA A 20 4.54 -3.20 6.87
N PHE A 21 3.27 -2.85 6.61
CA PHE A 21 2.60 -1.73 7.26
C PHE A 21 2.60 -1.85 8.79
N LEU A 22 2.13 -2.99 9.31
CA LEU A 22 2.02 -3.21 10.75
C LEU A 22 3.40 -3.21 11.43
N HIS A 23 4.38 -3.84 10.80
CA HIS A 23 5.74 -3.90 11.32
C HIS A 23 6.41 -2.51 11.33
N ASN A 24 6.31 -1.77 10.22
CA ASN A 24 6.84 -0.41 10.16
C ASN A 24 6.22 0.54 11.18
N MET A 25 4.92 0.41 11.43
CA MET A 25 4.25 1.16 12.50
C MET A 25 4.74 0.72 13.89
N ALA A 26 4.79 -0.60 14.14
CA ALA A 26 5.22 -1.13 15.45
C ALA A 26 6.65 -0.71 15.80
N LEU A 27 7.57 -0.70 14.84
CA LEU A 27 8.96 -0.26 15.04
C LEU A 27 9.11 1.24 15.38
N ARG A 28 8.08 2.05 15.13
CA ARG A 28 8.07 3.50 15.41
C ARG A 28 7.32 3.87 16.68
N LEU A 29 6.65 2.91 17.30
CA LEU A 29 6.06 3.07 18.61
C LEU A 29 7.08 2.73 19.71
N ASP A 30 6.83 3.20 20.94
CA ASP A 30 7.65 2.85 22.10
C ASP A 30 7.60 1.32 22.32
N PRO A 31 8.73 0.60 22.19
CA PRO A 31 8.76 -0.86 22.25
C PRO A 31 8.35 -1.42 23.62
N GLU A 32 8.53 -0.66 24.71
CA GLU A 32 8.10 -1.07 26.05
C GLU A 32 6.57 -1.01 26.23
N ARG A 33 5.90 -0.28 25.33
CA ARG A 33 4.46 -0.05 25.36
C ARG A 33 3.67 -0.89 24.38
N ILE A 34 4.30 -1.81 23.63
CA ILE A 34 3.60 -2.68 22.71
C ILE A 34 3.84 -4.16 22.98
N VAL A 35 2.80 -4.94 22.78
CA VAL A 35 2.81 -6.40 22.79
C VAL A 35 2.07 -6.85 21.54
N VAL A 36 2.67 -7.71 20.74
CA VAL A 36 2.06 -8.23 19.52
C VAL A 36 1.51 -9.63 19.75
N TYR A 37 0.23 -9.85 19.53
CA TYR A 37 -0.39 -11.17 19.45
C TYR A 37 -0.72 -11.49 18.01
N ALA A 38 0.04 -12.39 17.41
CA ALA A 38 -0.07 -12.70 15.98
C ALA A 38 -0.27 -14.19 15.72
N SER A 39 -0.83 -14.52 14.53
CA SER A 39 -0.86 -15.89 14.02
C SER A 39 0.56 -16.38 13.68
N THR A 40 0.76 -17.71 13.66
CA THR A 40 1.97 -18.32 13.11
C THR A 40 1.95 -18.25 11.57
N TRP A 41 3.11 -18.05 10.94
CA TRP A 41 3.18 -17.92 9.49
C TRP A 41 2.89 -19.22 8.74
N LYS A 42 3.65 -20.29 9.06
CA LYS A 42 3.53 -21.61 8.44
C LYS A 42 3.43 -22.68 9.51
N ARG A 43 2.81 -23.80 9.16
CA ARG A 43 2.88 -25.04 9.96
C ARG A 43 4.20 -25.76 9.68
N GLY A 44 4.66 -26.55 10.64
CA GLY A 44 5.89 -27.33 10.51
C GLY A 44 7.11 -26.61 11.09
N ARG A 45 8.20 -27.38 11.20
CA ARG A 45 9.41 -26.97 11.91
C ARG A 45 10.06 -25.71 11.31
N GLU A 46 10.23 -25.68 10.00
CA GLU A 46 10.83 -24.54 9.27
C GLU A 46 10.07 -23.22 9.50
N GLY A 47 8.72 -23.28 9.44
CA GLY A 47 7.90 -22.09 9.67
C GLY A 47 7.94 -21.60 11.11
N ILE A 48 8.06 -22.51 12.08
CA ILE A 48 8.18 -22.19 13.52
C ILE A 48 9.56 -21.57 13.79
N GLU A 49 10.64 -22.15 13.26
CA GLU A 49 12.01 -21.66 13.41
C GLU A 49 12.19 -20.26 12.79
N ALA A 50 11.72 -20.06 11.56
CA ALA A 50 11.76 -18.76 10.89
C ALA A 50 10.96 -17.68 11.66
N THR A 51 9.80 -18.05 12.21
CA THR A 51 8.98 -17.15 13.02
C THR A 51 9.68 -16.79 14.33
N ALA A 52 10.28 -17.78 15.00
CA ALA A 52 10.99 -17.56 16.26
C ALA A 52 12.26 -16.70 16.08
N ALA A 53 13.02 -16.93 15.01
CA ALA A 53 14.18 -16.11 14.67
C ALA A 53 13.78 -14.65 14.44
N PHE A 54 12.75 -14.40 13.63
CA PHE A 54 12.23 -13.06 13.42
C PHE A 54 11.75 -12.40 14.71
N ASP A 55 11.00 -13.12 15.54
CA ASP A 55 10.44 -12.58 16.78
C ASP A 55 11.53 -12.20 17.80
N ALA A 56 12.64 -12.95 17.83
CA ALA A 56 13.79 -12.69 18.71
C ALA A 56 14.55 -11.40 18.37
N GLU A 57 14.45 -10.92 17.13
CA GLU A 57 15.09 -9.68 16.66
C GLU A 57 14.22 -8.44 16.94
N GLN A 58 12.98 -8.62 17.40
CA GLN A 58 12.10 -7.48 17.61
C GLN A 58 12.40 -6.77 18.94
N PRO A 59 12.34 -5.43 18.99
CA PRO A 59 12.57 -4.68 20.23
C PRO A 59 11.41 -4.76 21.21
N PHE A 60 10.31 -5.40 20.84
CA PHE A 60 9.07 -5.53 21.62
C PHE A 60 8.64 -7.00 21.75
N THR A 61 7.73 -7.29 22.68
CA THR A 61 7.24 -8.65 22.90
C THR A 61 6.33 -9.11 21.77
N VAL A 62 6.63 -10.28 21.17
CA VAL A 62 5.77 -10.96 20.21
C VAL A 62 5.30 -12.31 20.77
N VAL A 63 4.00 -12.51 20.80
CA VAL A 63 3.36 -13.77 21.21
C VAL A 63 2.66 -14.39 20.02
N ARG A 64 3.06 -15.61 19.64
CA ARG A 64 2.45 -16.32 18.50
C ARG A 64 1.37 -17.29 18.94
N ASP A 65 0.27 -17.27 18.22
CA ASP A 65 -0.75 -18.31 18.33
C ASP A 65 -0.31 -19.57 17.59
N ARG A 66 -0.83 -20.72 17.99
CA ARG A 66 -0.55 -22.02 17.33
C ARG A 66 -1.16 -22.13 15.94
N THR A 67 -2.15 -21.27 15.62
CA THR A 67 -2.87 -21.30 14.35
C THR A 67 -2.25 -20.33 13.35
N THR A 68 -2.32 -20.70 12.08
CA THR A 68 -1.88 -19.84 10.96
C THR A 68 -2.89 -18.73 10.61
N MET A 69 -4.04 -18.73 11.32
CA MET A 69 -5.07 -17.71 11.20
C MET A 69 -5.79 -17.54 12.55
N LEU A 70 -5.79 -16.34 13.09
CA LEU A 70 -6.63 -15.97 14.22
C LEU A 70 -8.05 -15.71 13.71
N LEU A 71 -9.00 -16.36 14.34
CA LEU A 71 -10.43 -16.06 14.20
C LEU A 71 -10.97 -15.65 15.57
N PRO A 72 -12.03 -14.83 15.66
CA PRO A 72 -12.63 -14.37 16.92
C PRO A 72 -13.41 -15.48 17.64
N THR A 73 -12.75 -16.63 17.86
CA THR A 73 -13.28 -17.76 18.61
C THR A 73 -13.15 -17.52 20.12
N PRO A 74 -13.92 -18.22 20.97
CA PRO A 74 -13.79 -18.13 22.42
C PRO A 74 -12.35 -18.33 22.91
N ARG A 75 -11.60 -19.29 22.33
CA ARG A 75 -10.20 -19.60 22.68
C ARG A 75 -9.27 -18.40 22.37
N VAL A 76 -9.35 -17.88 21.14
CA VAL A 76 -8.48 -16.75 20.71
C VAL A 76 -8.83 -15.49 21.49
N THR A 77 -10.13 -15.24 21.74
CA THR A 77 -10.60 -14.11 22.54
C THR A 77 -10.12 -14.23 24.00
N ALA A 78 -10.21 -15.42 24.59
CA ALA A 78 -9.69 -15.65 25.95
C ALA A 78 -8.18 -15.43 26.04
N ARG A 79 -7.39 -15.89 25.03
CA ARG A 79 -5.95 -15.66 24.99
C ARG A 79 -5.60 -14.19 24.83
N ALA A 80 -6.26 -13.47 23.92
CA ALA A 80 -6.08 -12.02 23.78
C ALA A 80 -6.43 -11.26 25.09
N THR A 81 -7.51 -11.66 25.76
CA THR A 81 -7.92 -11.11 27.05
C THR A 81 -6.89 -11.39 28.16
N ALA A 82 -6.33 -12.59 28.18
CA ALA A 82 -5.26 -12.96 29.12
C ALA A 82 -4.02 -12.11 28.89
N LEU A 83 -3.55 -12.00 27.65
CA LEU A 83 -2.41 -11.17 27.28
C LEU A 83 -2.59 -9.69 27.62
N LEU A 84 -3.80 -9.14 27.39
CA LEU A 84 -4.11 -7.77 27.77
C LEU A 84 -3.85 -7.55 29.26
N ARG A 85 -4.29 -8.48 30.13
CA ARG A 85 -4.11 -8.41 31.58
C ARG A 85 -2.70 -8.73 32.03
N GLU A 86 -2.08 -9.81 31.52
CA GLU A 86 -0.73 -10.27 31.84
C GLU A 86 0.31 -9.15 31.61
N HIS A 87 0.14 -8.39 30.51
CA HIS A 87 1.06 -7.32 30.16
C HIS A 87 0.61 -5.93 30.61
N GLY A 88 -0.55 -5.80 31.27
CA GLY A 88 -1.08 -4.50 31.70
C GLY A 88 -1.45 -3.56 30.54
N CYS A 89 -1.92 -4.11 29.40
CA CYS A 89 -2.30 -3.30 28.26
C CYS A 89 -3.67 -2.65 28.50
N GLU A 90 -3.78 -1.35 28.16
CA GLU A 90 -5.03 -0.58 28.27
C GLU A 90 -5.59 -0.17 26.90
N SER A 91 -4.81 -0.37 25.86
CA SER A 91 -5.23 -0.17 24.46
C SER A 91 -5.12 -1.45 23.66
N VAL A 92 -5.96 -1.58 22.62
CA VAL A 92 -5.89 -2.68 21.65
C VAL A 92 -5.92 -2.10 20.24
N TRP A 93 -4.97 -2.56 19.43
CA TRP A 93 -4.95 -2.26 18.01
C TRP A 93 -5.16 -3.54 17.21
N PHE A 94 -6.31 -3.65 16.55
CA PHE A 94 -6.57 -4.71 15.58
C PHE A 94 -5.87 -4.36 14.26
N GLY A 95 -4.82 -5.09 13.92
CA GLY A 95 -4.03 -4.87 12.71
C GLY A 95 -4.83 -5.03 11.41
N ALA A 96 -5.91 -5.84 11.44
CA ALA A 96 -6.96 -5.85 10.43
C ALA A 96 -8.33 -5.84 11.15
N ALA A 97 -9.20 -4.93 10.76
CA ALA A 97 -10.49 -4.73 11.40
C ALA A 97 -11.36 -5.98 11.35
N ALA A 98 -11.47 -6.60 10.18
CA ALA A 98 -12.27 -7.80 9.97
C ALA A 98 -11.37 -9.05 9.85
N PRO A 99 -11.68 -10.14 10.56
CA PRO A 99 -12.78 -10.30 11.50
C PRO A 99 -12.40 -10.01 12.97
N LEU A 100 -11.13 -9.67 13.28
CA LEU A 100 -10.58 -9.64 14.65
C LEU A 100 -11.25 -8.60 15.54
N GLY A 101 -11.70 -7.48 14.97
CA GLY A 101 -12.43 -6.44 15.69
C GLY A 101 -13.72 -6.90 16.36
N LEU A 102 -14.26 -8.07 15.99
CA LEU A 102 -15.40 -8.69 16.71
C LEU A 102 -15.06 -9.07 18.16
N MET A 103 -13.79 -9.15 18.52
CA MET A 103 -13.36 -9.38 19.91
C MET A 103 -13.45 -8.11 20.78
N ALA A 104 -13.66 -6.93 20.19
CA ALA A 104 -13.66 -5.64 20.88
C ALA A 104 -14.54 -5.61 22.16
N PRO A 105 -15.80 -6.12 22.17
CA PRO A 105 -16.61 -6.12 23.39
C PRO A 105 -16.01 -6.94 24.54
N ALA A 106 -15.32 -8.04 24.24
CA ALA A 106 -14.69 -8.87 25.26
C ALA A 106 -13.44 -8.18 25.85
N LEU A 107 -12.61 -7.57 25.00
CA LEU A 107 -11.43 -6.84 25.41
C LEU A 107 -11.78 -5.56 26.18
N ARG A 108 -12.87 -4.89 25.81
CA ARG A 108 -13.41 -3.74 26.57
C ARG A 108 -13.79 -4.17 27.98
N ARG A 109 -14.51 -5.28 28.16
CA ARG A 109 -14.87 -5.82 29.48
C ARG A 109 -13.65 -6.28 30.27
N ALA A 110 -12.57 -6.63 29.60
CA ALA A 110 -11.30 -7.03 30.24
C ALA A 110 -10.44 -5.86 30.73
N GLY A 111 -10.81 -4.61 30.39
CA GLY A 111 -10.16 -3.40 30.86
C GLY A 111 -9.57 -2.51 29.74
N ALA A 112 -9.71 -2.89 28.46
CA ALA A 112 -9.23 -2.03 27.39
C ALA A 112 -10.00 -0.69 27.36
N ARG A 113 -9.25 0.41 27.39
CA ARG A 113 -9.79 1.79 27.36
C ARG A 113 -9.87 2.34 25.94
N ARG A 114 -8.96 1.90 25.05
CA ARG A 114 -8.93 2.29 23.65
C ARG A 114 -8.92 1.06 22.75
N LEU A 115 -9.71 1.09 21.71
CA LEU A 115 -9.85 0.01 20.72
C LEU A 115 -9.82 0.60 19.32
N VAL A 116 -8.72 0.39 18.60
CA VAL A 116 -8.52 0.87 17.24
C VAL A 116 -8.53 -0.32 16.27
N ALA A 117 -9.19 -0.18 15.14
CA ALA A 117 -9.25 -1.22 14.11
C ALA A 117 -8.83 -0.64 12.75
N THR A 118 -7.80 -1.22 12.14
CA THR A 118 -7.27 -0.76 10.85
C THR A 118 -7.91 -1.50 9.68
N THR A 119 -8.31 -0.77 8.64
CA THR A 119 -8.78 -1.36 7.39
C THR A 119 -7.72 -1.17 6.30
N HIS A 120 -7.60 -2.18 5.42
CA HIS A 120 -6.59 -2.24 4.35
C HIS A 120 -7.21 -2.28 2.95
N GLY A 121 -8.49 -1.97 2.84
CA GLY A 121 -9.23 -1.93 1.58
C GLY A 121 -10.00 -3.21 1.24
N HIS A 122 -9.59 -4.39 1.69
CA HIS A 122 -10.35 -5.62 1.49
C HIS A 122 -11.71 -5.61 2.24
N GLU A 123 -11.84 -4.83 3.29
CA GLU A 123 -13.08 -4.61 4.01
C GLU A 123 -14.14 -3.87 3.18
N ALA A 124 -13.75 -3.18 2.12
CA ALA A 124 -14.69 -2.61 1.17
C ALA A 124 -15.56 -3.70 0.50
N GLY A 125 -15.02 -4.89 0.29
CA GLY A 125 -15.78 -6.06 -0.16
C GLY A 125 -16.76 -6.58 0.91
N TRP A 126 -16.37 -6.52 2.17
CA TRP A 126 -17.26 -6.87 3.30
C TRP A 126 -18.46 -5.94 3.40
N ALA A 127 -18.30 -4.67 3.07
CA ALA A 127 -19.39 -3.69 3.08
C ALA A 127 -20.48 -3.96 2.03
N GLN A 128 -20.20 -4.74 1.00
CA GLN A 128 -21.11 -5.02 -0.10
C GLN A 128 -22.06 -6.20 0.17
N LEU A 129 -21.66 -7.16 1.00
CA LEU A 129 -22.44 -8.38 1.27
C LEU A 129 -23.25 -8.23 2.57
N PRO A 130 -24.56 -8.56 2.60
CA PRO A 130 -25.42 -8.32 3.76
C PRO A 130 -24.88 -8.90 5.07
N GLY A 131 -24.39 -10.14 5.07
CA GLY A 131 -23.88 -10.81 6.27
C GLY A 131 -22.62 -10.16 6.82
N SER A 132 -21.60 -9.96 5.98
CA SER A 132 -20.33 -9.34 6.37
C SER A 132 -20.48 -7.86 6.68
N ARG A 133 -21.41 -7.15 6.01
CA ARG A 133 -21.80 -5.78 6.35
C ARG A 133 -22.27 -5.65 7.81
N GLY A 134 -23.11 -6.59 8.27
CA GLY A 134 -23.56 -6.63 9.66
C GLY A 134 -22.41 -6.86 10.66
N LEU A 135 -21.43 -7.68 10.30
CA LEU A 135 -20.24 -7.89 11.12
C LEU A 135 -19.35 -6.64 11.16
N LEU A 136 -19.15 -5.97 10.03
CA LEU A 136 -18.38 -4.74 9.96
C LEU A 136 -19.02 -3.61 10.78
N ARG A 137 -20.36 -3.52 10.76
CA ARG A 137 -21.10 -2.60 11.63
C ARG A 137 -20.86 -2.87 13.11
N ARG A 138 -20.90 -4.15 13.56
CA ARG A 138 -20.59 -4.53 14.94
C ARG A 138 -19.16 -4.19 15.33
N ILE A 139 -18.19 -4.33 14.43
CA ILE A 139 -16.82 -3.91 14.66
C ILE A 139 -16.77 -2.39 14.90
N GLY A 140 -17.42 -1.60 14.04
CA GLY A 140 -17.49 -0.15 14.19
C GLY A 140 -18.14 0.33 15.48
N GLU A 141 -19.19 -0.36 15.92
CA GLU A 141 -19.85 -0.06 17.20
C GLU A 141 -18.98 -0.45 18.41
N GLY A 142 -18.18 -1.52 18.29
CA GLY A 142 -17.34 -2.02 19.37
C GLY A 142 -16.00 -1.31 19.52
N THR A 143 -15.54 -0.56 18.52
CA THR A 143 -14.23 0.13 18.50
C THR A 143 -14.40 1.64 18.67
N ASP A 144 -13.36 2.31 19.20
CA ASP A 144 -13.36 3.77 19.34
C ASP A 144 -13.04 4.43 18.00
N THR A 145 -12.19 3.80 17.18
CA THR A 145 -11.78 4.32 15.88
C THR A 145 -11.61 3.17 14.88
N ILE A 146 -12.12 3.36 13.66
CA ILE A 146 -11.74 2.58 12.49
C ILE A 146 -10.83 3.45 11.61
N THR A 147 -9.67 2.92 11.22
CA THR A 147 -8.81 3.64 10.29
C THR A 147 -9.05 3.20 8.84
N TYR A 148 -8.77 4.09 7.88
CA TYR A 148 -8.93 3.87 6.45
C TYR A 148 -7.73 4.39 5.67
N LEU A 149 -7.53 3.88 4.44
CA LEU A 149 -6.40 4.27 3.58
C LEU A 149 -6.62 5.64 2.92
N GLY A 150 -7.71 5.79 2.19
CA GLY A 150 -8.08 6.96 1.42
C GLY A 150 -9.59 7.10 1.30
N GLU A 151 -10.07 8.12 0.61
CA GLU A 151 -11.51 8.48 0.55
C GLU A 151 -12.34 7.37 -0.12
N TYR A 152 -11.78 6.69 -1.12
CA TYR A 152 -12.44 5.53 -1.72
C TYR A 152 -12.76 4.44 -0.70
N THR A 153 -11.78 4.05 0.12
CA THR A 153 -12.01 3.02 1.14
C THR A 153 -12.91 3.52 2.25
N ARG A 154 -12.76 4.80 2.64
CA ARG A 154 -13.62 5.45 3.63
C ARG A 154 -15.09 5.41 3.23
N SER A 155 -15.41 5.88 2.03
CA SER A 155 -16.81 5.96 1.56
C SER A 155 -17.49 4.58 1.54
N ARG A 156 -16.78 3.54 1.09
CA ARG A 156 -17.28 2.17 1.03
C ARG A 156 -17.51 1.57 2.41
N ILE A 157 -16.57 1.76 3.33
CA ILE A 157 -16.66 1.23 4.70
C ILE A 157 -17.69 1.99 5.51
N ALA A 158 -17.71 3.33 5.44
CA ALA A 158 -18.67 4.18 6.14
C ALA A 158 -20.12 3.81 5.82
N ALA A 159 -20.42 3.44 4.57
CA ALA A 159 -21.74 2.99 4.14
C ALA A 159 -22.25 1.73 4.88
N ALA A 160 -21.36 0.95 5.48
CA ALA A 160 -21.70 -0.24 6.28
C ALA A 160 -21.79 0.05 7.79
N LEU A 161 -21.32 1.20 8.24
CA LEU A 161 -21.27 1.59 9.65
C LEU A 161 -22.53 2.36 10.10
N THR A 162 -22.66 2.56 11.40
CA THR A 162 -23.59 3.58 11.92
C THR A 162 -23.02 4.98 11.69
N PRO A 163 -23.86 6.04 11.61
CA PRO A 163 -23.36 7.42 11.48
C PRO A 163 -22.35 7.81 12.56
N ALA A 164 -22.57 7.37 13.79
CA ALA A 164 -21.65 7.61 14.90
C ALA A 164 -20.28 6.91 14.70
N ALA A 165 -20.26 5.67 14.23
CA ALA A 165 -19.01 4.96 13.95
C ALA A 165 -18.30 5.53 12.71
N ALA A 166 -19.04 5.88 11.66
CA ALA A 166 -18.50 6.52 10.47
C ALA A 166 -17.87 7.90 10.78
N GLY A 167 -18.47 8.67 11.69
CA GLY A 167 -17.93 9.96 12.14
C GLY A 167 -16.61 9.85 12.94
N ARG A 168 -16.28 8.67 13.46
CA ARG A 168 -15.02 8.40 14.18
C ARG A 168 -13.93 7.76 13.31
N MET A 169 -14.17 7.63 12.01
CA MET A 169 -13.15 7.10 11.11
C MET A 169 -11.99 8.09 10.95
N THR A 170 -10.76 7.58 10.95
CA THR A 170 -9.52 8.38 10.84
C THR A 170 -8.65 7.81 9.73
N GLN A 171 -8.05 8.68 8.90
CA GLN A 171 -7.13 8.27 7.87
C GLN A 171 -5.81 7.80 8.47
N LEU A 172 -5.40 6.57 8.13
CA LEU A 172 -4.11 5.97 8.50
C LEU A 172 -3.62 5.06 7.37
N PRO A 173 -3.05 5.62 6.31
CA PRO A 173 -2.47 4.87 5.20
C PRO A 173 -1.06 4.35 5.53
N PRO A 174 -0.45 3.53 4.66
CA PRO A 174 0.98 3.25 4.73
C PRO A 174 1.79 4.51 4.44
N GLY A 175 2.94 4.62 5.11
CA GLY A 175 3.89 5.69 4.88
C GLY A 175 4.88 5.37 3.76
N VAL A 176 5.63 6.38 3.35
CA VAL A 176 6.80 6.27 2.48
C VAL A 176 8.05 6.62 3.27
N ASP A 177 9.12 5.91 3.00
CA ASP A 177 10.46 6.26 3.48
C ASP A 177 11.11 7.24 2.50
N GLU A 178 10.99 8.52 2.79
CA GLU A 178 11.50 9.61 1.97
C GLU A 178 13.04 9.71 1.96
N LYS A 179 13.70 8.95 2.84
CA LYS A 179 15.16 8.83 2.87
C LYS A 179 15.66 7.75 1.93
N THR A 180 14.86 6.72 1.74
CA THR A 180 15.11 5.63 0.79
C THR A 180 14.67 6.03 -0.62
N PHE A 181 13.47 6.61 -0.76
CA PHE A 181 12.95 7.10 -2.02
C PHE A 181 13.18 8.61 -2.13
N HIS A 182 14.19 9.02 -2.89
CA HIS A 182 14.57 10.44 -3.06
C HIS A 182 15.20 10.70 -4.43
N PRO A 183 15.21 11.95 -4.90
CA PRO A 183 16.00 12.32 -6.08
C PRO A 183 17.48 11.95 -5.87
N GLY A 184 18.10 11.34 -6.88
CA GLY A 184 19.50 10.87 -6.78
C GLY A 184 19.65 9.50 -6.13
N SER A 185 18.60 8.68 -6.00
CA SER A 185 18.65 7.30 -5.44
C SER A 185 19.33 6.26 -6.36
N GLY A 186 20.26 6.65 -7.23
CA GLY A 186 21.08 5.73 -8.04
C GLY A 186 20.50 5.39 -9.40
N GLY A 187 19.65 6.21 -9.97
CA GLY A 187 19.01 6.00 -11.28
C GLY A 187 20.00 5.86 -12.44
N ASP A 188 21.12 6.59 -12.41
CA ASP A 188 22.15 6.56 -13.45
C ASP A 188 22.73 5.16 -13.67
N ALA A 189 23.01 4.43 -12.59
CA ALA A 189 23.50 3.06 -12.67
C ALA A 189 22.48 2.09 -13.32
N VAL A 190 21.18 2.32 -13.08
CA VAL A 190 20.12 1.55 -13.74
C VAL A 190 20.01 1.94 -15.22
N ARG A 191 20.14 3.23 -15.56
CA ARG A 191 20.14 3.71 -16.94
C ARG A 191 21.30 3.12 -17.73
N GLU A 192 22.51 3.11 -17.17
CA GLU A 192 23.69 2.50 -17.79
C GLU A 192 23.49 1.00 -18.02
N ARG A 193 23.10 0.27 -16.97
CA ARG A 193 22.87 -1.20 -17.02
C ARG A 193 21.84 -1.61 -18.07
N LEU A 194 20.80 -0.80 -18.26
CA LEU A 194 19.70 -1.10 -19.18
C LEU A 194 19.87 -0.44 -20.57
N GLY A 195 20.97 0.27 -20.82
CA GLY A 195 21.25 0.95 -22.08
C GLY A 195 20.23 2.05 -22.39
N LEU A 196 19.82 2.80 -21.38
CA LEU A 196 18.81 3.87 -21.50
C LEU A 196 19.46 5.21 -21.86
N SER A 197 20.73 5.41 -21.48
CA SER A 197 21.45 6.67 -21.73
C SER A 197 20.61 7.91 -21.32
N ASP A 198 20.57 8.94 -22.15
CA ASP A 198 19.79 10.17 -21.94
C ASP A 198 18.36 10.11 -22.50
N ARG A 199 17.90 8.92 -22.87
CA ARG A 199 16.56 8.72 -23.42
C ARG A 199 15.49 9.08 -22.38
N PRO A 200 14.37 9.71 -22.79
CA PRO A 200 13.22 9.92 -21.91
C PRO A 200 12.61 8.59 -21.44
N VAL A 201 12.45 8.42 -20.14
CA VAL A 201 12.01 7.16 -19.51
C VAL A 201 10.70 7.32 -18.78
N VAL A 202 9.70 6.54 -19.20
CA VAL A 202 8.46 6.33 -18.45
C VAL A 202 8.64 5.08 -17.60
N VAL A 203 8.64 5.21 -16.29
CA VAL A 203 8.79 4.06 -15.37
C VAL A 203 7.44 3.62 -14.81
N CYS A 204 7.20 2.30 -14.80
CA CYS A 204 6.04 1.66 -14.18
C CYS A 204 6.52 0.58 -13.22
N VAL A 205 6.34 0.77 -11.93
CA VAL A 205 6.72 -0.19 -10.88
C VAL A 205 5.47 -0.84 -10.31
N SER A 206 5.28 -2.14 -10.56
CA SER A 206 4.16 -2.87 -9.98
C SER A 206 4.22 -4.36 -10.27
N ARG A 207 3.47 -5.14 -9.52
CA ARG A 207 3.18 -6.53 -9.90
C ARG A 207 2.49 -6.57 -11.27
N LEU A 208 2.92 -7.44 -12.16
CA LEU A 208 2.35 -7.56 -13.51
C LEU A 208 1.02 -8.34 -13.47
N VAL A 209 -0.06 -7.60 -13.36
CA VAL A 209 -1.45 -8.08 -13.37
C VAL A 209 -2.34 -7.09 -14.13
N PRO A 210 -3.42 -7.56 -14.79
CA PRO A 210 -4.21 -6.72 -15.73
C PRO A 210 -4.81 -5.44 -15.15
N ARG A 211 -5.06 -5.36 -13.82
CA ARG A 211 -5.61 -4.14 -13.20
C ARG A 211 -4.61 -2.99 -13.11
N LYS A 212 -3.31 -3.27 -13.21
CA LYS A 212 -2.24 -2.27 -13.08
C LYS A 212 -1.99 -1.42 -14.32
N GLY A 213 -2.57 -1.80 -15.48
CA GLY A 213 -2.59 -0.97 -16.69
C GLY A 213 -1.29 -0.93 -17.50
N GLN A 214 -0.35 -1.88 -17.30
CA GLN A 214 0.86 -1.95 -18.13
C GLN A 214 0.52 -2.12 -19.61
N ASP A 215 -0.55 -2.84 -19.94
CA ASP A 215 -1.05 -2.98 -21.31
C ASP A 215 -1.61 -1.66 -21.88
N THR A 216 -2.20 -0.81 -21.03
CA THR A 216 -2.61 0.55 -21.42
C THR A 216 -1.39 1.38 -21.82
N LEU A 217 -0.29 1.31 -21.05
CA LEU A 217 0.98 2.00 -21.38
C LEU A 217 1.59 1.49 -22.70
N ILE A 218 1.61 0.17 -22.90
CA ILE A 218 2.12 -0.40 -24.16
C ILE A 218 1.28 0.06 -25.35
N ARG A 219 -0.05 0.15 -25.22
CA ARG A 219 -0.94 0.68 -26.28
C ARG A 219 -0.77 2.18 -26.48
N ALA A 220 -0.44 2.92 -25.43
CA ALA A 220 -0.16 4.36 -25.50
C ALA A 220 1.18 4.69 -26.17
N LEU A 221 2.13 3.76 -26.08
CA LEU A 221 3.52 4.00 -26.50
C LEU A 221 3.69 4.39 -27.99
N PRO A 222 2.96 3.82 -28.96
CA PRO A 222 3.04 4.31 -30.36
C PRO A 222 2.71 5.80 -30.51
N GLN A 223 1.75 6.31 -29.72
CA GLN A 223 1.40 7.73 -29.74
C GLN A 223 2.45 8.59 -29.03
N ILE A 224 3.02 8.09 -27.94
CA ILE A 224 4.13 8.74 -27.24
C ILE A 224 5.33 8.86 -28.18
N LEU A 225 5.71 7.78 -28.86
CA LEU A 225 6.88 7.73 -29.77
C LEU A 225 6.73 8.66 -30.99
N ARG A 226 5.51 8.98 -31.45
CA ARG A 226 5.32 10.00 -32.49
C ARG A 226 5.71 11.41 -32.04
N ARG A 227 5.60 11.71 -30.75
CA ARG A 227 5.95 13.02 -30.16
C ARG A 227 7.35 13.03 -29.54
N VAL A 228 7.78 11.90 -29.00
CA VAL A 228 9.05 11.68 -28.32
C VAL A 228 9.67 10.37 -28.82
N PRO A 229 10.37 10.41 -30.00
CA PRO A 229 10.80 9.20 -30.70
C PRO A 229 11.72 8.27 -29.91
N ASP A 230 12.52 8.83 -29.01
CA ASP A 230 13.49 8.07 -28.19
C ASP A 230 12.95 7.62 -26.83
N ALA A 231 11.66 7.83 -26.54
CA ALA A 231 11.07 7.44 -25.27
C ALA A 231 11.16 5.93 -25.02
N VAL A 232 11.37 5.56 -23.77
CA VAL A 232 11.41 4.18 -23.29
C VAL A 232 10.35 3.98 -22.22
N LEU A 233 9.64 2.86 -22.29
CA LEU A 233 8.80 2.37 -21.21
C LEU A 233 9.59 1.32 -20.41
N LEU A 234 9.95 1.66 -19.17
CA LEU A 234 10.61 0.77 -18.23
C LEU A 234 9.55 0.14 -17.30
N ILE A 235 9.33 -1.16 -17.44
CA ILE A 235 8.40 -1.94 -16.62
C ILE A 235 9.18 -2.74 -15.59
N VAL A 236 9.03 -2.36 -14.32
CA VAL A 236 9.72 -2.95 -13.18
C VAL A 236 8.72 -3.80 -12.38
N GLY A 237 9.03 -5.09 -12.25
CA GLY A 237 8.23 -6.04 -11.51
C GLY A 237 7.97 -7.32 -12.28
N GLY A 238 7.54 -8.35 -11.55
CA GLY A 238 7.17 -9.64 -12.12
C GLY A 238 5.68 -9.95 -11.93
N GLY A 239 5.18 -10.93 -12.67
CA GLY A 239 3.82 -11.41 -12.49
C GLY A 239 3.29 -12.22 -13.66
N PRO A 240 2.10 -12.83 -13.49
CA PRO A 240 1.54 -13.75 -14.48
C PRO A 240 1.17 -13.10 -15.81
N TYR A 241 1.07 -11.77 -15.86
CA TYR A 241 0.70 -11.03 -17.06
C TYR A 241 1.90 -10.70 -17.98
N GLU A 242 3.13 -11.01 -17.59
CA GLU A 242 4.36 -10.62 -18.31
C GLU A 242 4.38 -11.11 -19.77
N ASN A 243 4.10 -12.39 -20.00
CA ASN A 243 4.13 -12.95 -21.35
C ASN A 243 3.09 -12.30 -22.27
N ASP A 244 1.92 -11.92 -21.76
CA ASP A 244 0.89 -11.22 -22.54
C ASP A 244 1.35 -9.80 -22.88
N LEU A 245 2.02 -9.12 -21.95
CA LEU A 245 2.57 -7.78 -22.17
C LEU A 245 3.69 -7.78 -23.23
N ARG A 246 4.58 -8.76 -23.19
CA ARG A 246 5.64 -8.92 -24.20
C ARG A 246 5.05 -9.14 -25.59
N ARG A 247 4.12 -10.08 -25.74
CA ARG A 247 3.38 -10.30 -26.99
C ARG A 247 2.61 -9.06 -27.45
N LEU A 248 2.08 -8.27 -26.51
CA LEU A 248 1.41 -7.02 -26.86
C LEU A 248 2.40 -6.00 -27.41
N ALA A 249 3.58 -5.83 -26.81
CA ALA A 249 4.62 -4.92 -27.29
C ALA A 249 5.11 -5.29 -28.70
N GLU A 250 5.24 -6.58 -29.01
CA GLU A 250 5.55 -7.08 -30.35
C GLU A 250 4.44 -6.73 -31.36
N ARG A 251 3.18 -7.05 -31.02
CA ARG A 251 2.03 -6.77 -31.92
C ARG A 251 1.80 -5.29 -32.18
N THR A 252 2.13 -4.44 -31.22
CA THR A 252 2.02 -2.97 -31.38
C THR A 252 3.26 -2.34 -32.02
N GLY A 253 4.29 -3.14 -32.32
CA GLY A 253 5.52 -2.69 -32.97
C GLY A 253 6.44 -1.85 -32.07
N VAL A 254 6.27 -1.91 -30.75
CA VAL A 254 7.03 -1.08 -29.79
C VAL A 254 7.99 -1.87 -28.92
N ALA A 255 8.22 -3.15 -29.19
CA ALA A 255 9.07 -4.01 -28.36
C ALA A 255 10.48 -3.45 -28.16
N GLY A 256 11.06 -2.75 -29.16
CA GLY A 256 12.34 -2.08 -29.07
C GLY A 256 12.39 -0.90 -28.07
N SER A 257 11.26 -0.35 -27.71
CA SER A 257 11.10 0.77 -26.77
C SER A 257 10.55 0.37 -25.40
N VAL A 258 10.39 -0.94 -25.13
CA VAL A 258 9.96 -1.45 -23.82
C VAL A 258 11.11 -2.22 -23.19
N ARG A 259 11.34 -1.98 -21.90
CA ARG A 259 12.31 -2.73 -21.08
C ARG A 259 11.55 -3.36 -19.90
N PHE A 260 11.71 -4.68 -19.74
CA PHE A 260 11.19 -5.43 -18.61
C PHE A 260 12.34 -5.87 -17.72
N THR A 261 12.34 -5.52 -16.45
CA THR A 261 13.38 -5.94 -15.50
C THR A 261 13.08 -7.29 -14.86
N GLY A 262 11.80 -7.72 -14.87
CA GLY A 262 11.33 -8.74 -13.95
C GLY A 262 11.21 -8.20 -12.52
N ALA A 263 11.03 -9.10 -11.55
CA ALA A 263 11.03 -8.73 -10.14
C ALA A 263 12.44 -8.30 -9.73
N VAL A 264 12.53 -7.18 -9.01
CA VAL A 264 13.78 -6.66 -8.44
C VAL A 264 13.72 -6.72 -6.91
N ALA A 265 14.87 -6.76 -6.26
CA ALA A 265 14.95 -6.67 -4.81
C ALA A 265 14.43 -5.31 -4.31
N TRP A 266 13.90 -5.27 -3.09
CA TRP A 266 13.32 -4.04 -2.56
C TRP A 266 14.35 -2.90 -2.46
N GLU A 267 15.57 -3.25 -2.13
CA GLU A 267 16.72 -2.34 -2.01
C GLU A 267 17.11 -1.69 -3.34
N GLU A 268 16.78 -2.33 -4.46
CA GLU A 268 17.05 -1.82 -5.81
C GLU A 268 15.90 -0.93 -6.36
N LEU A 269 14.72 -1.00 -5.74
CA LEU A 269 13.55 -0.24 -6.22
C LEU A 269 13.79 1.27 -6.30
N PRO A 270 14.42 1.94 -5.31
CA PRO A 270 14.64 3.39 -5.37
C PRO A 270 15.44 3.81 -6.61
N ALA A 271 16.47 3.04 -6.98
CA ALA A 271 17.26 3.31 -8.18
C ALA A 271 16.46 3.12 -9.48
N HIS A 272 15.50 2.18 -9.50
CA HIS A 272 14.64 2.00 -10.67
C HIS A 272 13.62 3.14 -10.83
N TYR A 273 13.09 3.70 -9.73
CA TYR A 273 12.32 4.95 -9.79
C TYR A 273 13.19 6.10 -10.29
N GLY A 274 14.40 6.26 -9.71
CA GLY A 274 15.36 7.31 -10.10
C GLY A 274 15.81 7.25 -11.56
N ALA A 275 15.67 6.11 -12.23
CA ALA A 275 15.93 5.97 -13.66
C ALA A 275 14.81 6.56 -14.54
N GLY A 276 13.65 6.88 -13.99
CA GLY A 276 12.50 7.44 -14.70
C GLY A 276 12.52 8.97 -14.79
N ASP A 277 11.84 9.51 -15.80
CA ASP A 277 11.49 10.92 -15.91
C ASP A 277 10.03 11.17 -15.53
N VAL A 278 9.16 10.19 -15.78
CA VAL A 278 7.73 10.19 -15.46
C VAL A 278 7.36 8.83 -14.91
N PHE A 279 6.63 8.79 -13.81
CA PHE A 279 6.02 7.56 -13.32
C PHE A 279 4.62 7.41 -13.91
N ALA A 280 4.29 6.23 -14.44
CA ALA A 280 2.94 5.96 -14.95
C ALA A 280 2.46 4.56 -14.57
N MET A 281 1.28 4.48 -13.96
CA MET A 281 0.56 3.23 -13.73
C MET A 281 -0.95 3.49 -13.87
N PRO A 282 -1.51 3.50 -15.09
CA PRO A 282 -2.93 3.75 -15.33
C PRO A 282 -3.77 2.53 -14.91
N CYS A 283 -3.86 2.33 -13.59
CA CYS A 283 -4.62 1.23 -13.02
C CYS A 283 -6.12 1.40 -13.28
N ARG A 284 -6.83 0.27 -13.42
CA ARG A 284 -8.26 0.26 -13.74
C ARG A 284 -9.05 -0.67 -12.85
N THR A 285 -10.29 -0.31 -12.61
CA THR A 285 -11.26 -1.15 -11.90
C THR A 285 -11.72 -2.30 -12.80
N ARG A 286 -11.76 -3.51 -12.25
CA ARG A 286 -12.19 -4.73 -12.96
C ARG A 286 -13.23 -5.51 -12.15
N ARG A 287 -13.86 -6.49 -12.81
CA ARG A 287 -14.81 -7.43 -12.20
C ARG A 287 -15.92 -6.73 -11.40
N GLY A 288 -16.49 -5.66 -11.96
CA GLY A 288 -17.58 -4.93 -11.31
C GLY A 288 -17.21 -4.28 -9.97
N GLY A 289 -15.94 -3.87 -9.80
CA GLY A 289 -15.47 -3.22 -8.57
C GLY A 289 -14.86 -4.15 -7.53
N LEU A 290 -14.69 -5.46 -7.85
CA LEU A 290 -14.06 -6.43 -6.94
C LEU A 290 -12.53 -6.46 -7.06
N ASP A 291 -11.98 -5.97 -8.18
CA ASP A 291 -10.53 -5.92 -8.44
C ASP A 291 -10.13 -4.46 -8.69
N VAL A 292 -9.76 -3.79 -7.62
CA VAL A 292 -9.44 -2.34 -7.59
C VAL A 292 -8.07 -2.09 -6.97
N GLU A 293 -7.51 -0.90 -7.21
CA GLU A 293 -6.35 -0.41 -6.48
C GLU A 293 -6.76 0.09 -5.10
N GLY A 294 -6.06 -0.36 -4.04
CA GLY A 294 -6.40 0.04 -2.67
C GLY A 294 -6.01 1.49 -2.35
N LEU A 295 -4.78 1.85 -2.69
CA LEU A 295 -4.21 3.20 -2.59
C LEU A 295 -3.13 3.40 -3.66
N GLY A 296 -2.25 2.40 -3.86
CA GLY A 296 -1.13 2.51 -4.78
C GLY A 296 0.05 3.26 -4.18
N ILE A 297 0.69 2.68 -3.15
CA ILE A 297 1.88 3.25 -2.50
C ILE A 297 2.98 3.62 -3.50
N VAL A 298 3.07 2.92 -4.62
CA VAL A 298 4.04 3.16 -5.70
C VAL A 298 3.95 4.57 -6.31
N TYR A 299 2.77 5.21 -6.28
CA TYR A 299 2.62 6.61 -6.70
C TYR A 299 3.32 7.56 -5.74
N LEU A 300 3.20 7.28 -4.45
CA LEU A 300 3.83 8.08 -3.39
C LEU A 300 5.35 7.84 -3.34
N GLU A 301 5.82 6.61 -3.61
CA GLU A 301 7.24 6.29 -3.78
C GLU A 301 7.83 7.05 -4.98
N ALA A 302 7.12 7.10 -6.10
CA ALA A 302 7.50 7.89 -7.27
C ALA A 302 7.55 9.39 -6.95
N SER A 303 6.51 9.92 -6.28
CA SER A 303 6.48 11.32 -5.83
C SER A 303 7.62 11.64 -4.86
N ALA A 304 7.95 10.74 -3.93
CA ALA A 304 9.09 10.88 -3.03
C ALA A 304 10.42 10.94 -3.79
N THR A 305 10.53 10.22 -4.91
CA THR A 305 11.69 10.25 -5.81
C THR A 305 11.73 11.51 -6.69
N GLY A 306 10.71 12.38 -6.61
CA GLY A 306 10.61 13.61 -7.38
C GLY A 306 10.06 13.43 -8.79
N LEU A 307 9.35 12.32 -9.05
CA LEU A 307 8.73 12.06 -10.34
C LEU A 307 7.28 12.58 -10.37
N PRO A 308 6.85 13.24 -11.44
CA PRO A 308 5.43 13.47 -11.68
C PRO A 308 4.75 12.14 -11.99
N VAL A 309 3.48 12.03 -11.60
CA VAL A 309 2.73 10.78 -11.61
C VAL A 309 1.57 10.83 -12.59
N VAL A 310 1.43 9.77 -13.40
CA VAL A 310 0.21 9.50 -14.18
C VAL A 310 -0.45 8.25 -13.62
N ALA A 311 -1.50 8.46 -12.82
CA ALA A 311 -2.24 7.40 -12.14
C ALA A 311 -3.53 7.07 -12.86
N GLY A 312 -4.02 5.84 -12.68
CA GLY A 312 -5.35 5.48 -13.15
C GLY A 312 -6.46 5.86 -12.14
N ASP A 313 -7.69 5.81 -12.58
CA ASP A 313 -8.90 6.16 -11.82
C ASP A 313 -9.44 5.02 -10.94
N SER A 314 -8.67 3.97 -10.71
CA SER A 314 -9.12 2.78 -10.00
C SER A 314 -9.04 2.92 -8.49
N GLY A 315 -10.17 2.75 -7.83
CA GLY A 315 -10.23 2.63 -6.38
C GLY A 315 -9.63 3.83 -5.67
N GLY A 316 -8.65 3.58 -4.80
CA GLY A 316 -7.94 4.62 -4.03
C GLY A 316 -6.72 5.23 -4.74
N ALA A 317 -6.43 4.89 -6.00
CA ALA A 317 -5.30 5.47 -6.72
C ALA A 317 -5.38 7.00 -6.84
N PRO A 318 -6.55 7.63 -7.07
CA PRO A 318 -6.67 9.09 -7.05
C PRO A 318 -6.32 9.72 -5.70
N ASP A 319 -6.46 8.99 -4.59
CA ASP A 319 -6.11 9.50 -3.25
C ASP A 319 -4.58 9.66 -3.04
N ALA A 320 -3.79 9.05 -3.93
CA ALA A 320 -2.32 9.10 -3.91
C ALA A 320 -1.73 10.11 -4.92
N VAL A 321 -2.55 11.00 -5.48
CA VAL A 321 -2.14 12.04 -6.44
C VAL A 321 -2.93 13.32 -6.16
N LEU A 322 -2.29 14.47 -6.16
CA LEU A 322 -2.95 15.76 -6.25
C LEU A 322 -3.11 16.12 -7.74
N ASP A 323 -4.30 15.83 -8.28
CA ASP A 323 -4.57 15.97 -9.71
C ASP A 323 -4.31 17.41 -10.20
N GLY A 324 -3.46 17.55 -11.22
CA GLY A 324 -2.99 18.82 -11.75
C GLY A 324 -1.84 19.48 -10.98
N GLU A 325 -1.48 18.98 -9.77
CA GLU A 325 -0.39 19.54 -8.96
C GLU A 325 0.83 18.61 -8.91
N THR A 326 0.65 17.31 -8.58
CA THR A 326 1.72 16.34 -8.47
C THR A 326 1.75 15.35 -9.64
N GLY A 327 0.80 15.47 -10.54
CA GLY A 327 0.59 14.61 -11.68
C GLY A 327 -0.85 14.66 -12.16
N TRP A 328 -1.30 13.61 -12.85
CA TRP A 328 -2.66 13.52 -13.36
C TRP A 328 -3.29 12.17 -13.08
N VAL A 329 -4.60 12.20 -12.86
CA VAL A 329 -5.45 11.01 -12.86
C VAL A 329 -6.07 10.85 -14.24
N VAL A 330 -5.88 9.68 -14.85
CA VAL A 330 -6.40 9.33 -16.19
C VAL A 330 -7.31 8.11 -16.10
N ARG A 331 -8.18 7.92 -17.09
CA ARG A 331 -8.92 6.66 -17.18
C ARG A 331 -7.98 5.50 -17.48
N GLY A 332 -8.00 4.48 -16.63
CA GLY A 332 -7.09 3.34 -16.72
C GLY A 332 -7.26 2.47 -18.00
N ASP A 333 -8.36 2.66 -18.74
CA ASP A 333 -8.66 1.99 -20.01
C ASP A 333 -8.51 2.89 -21.25
N ALA A 334 -7.99 4.13 -21.08
CA ALA A 334 -7.81 5.11 -22.16
C ALA A 334 -6.32 5.32 -22.50
N PRO A 335 -5.75 4.55 -23.45
CA PRO A 335 -4.35 4.70 -23.87
C PRO A 335 -4.04 6.09 -24.41
N GLU A 336 -4.99 6.72 -25.11
CA GLU A 336 -4.83 8.05 -25.73
C GLU A 336 -4.65 9.14 -24.68
N GLU A 337 -5.41 9.09 -23.59
CA GLU A 337 -5.32 10.02 -22.48
C GLU A 337 -3.99 9.85 -21.74
N SER A 338 -3.60 8.60 -21.48
CA SER A 338 -2.29 8.27 -20.90
C SER A 338 -1.14 8.77 -21.78
N ALA A 339 -1.25 8.59 -23.11
CA ALA A 339 -0.23 9.03 -24.06
C ALA A 339 -0.08 10.54 -24.08
N ASP A 340 -1.18 11.29 -24.06
CA ASP A 340 -1.15 12.75 -24.09
C ASP A 340 -0.49 13.32 -22.82
N ARG A 341 -0.89 12.86 -21.64
CA ARG A 341 -0.32 13.30 -20.36
C ARG A 341 1.17 12.96 -20.22
N ILE A 342 1.55 11.73 -20.57
CA ILE A 342 2.94 11.29 -20.52
C ILE A 342 3.79 12.10 -21.51
N ALA A 343 3.38 12.24 -22.75
CA ALA A 343 4.16 12.99 -23.75
C ALA A 343 4.28 14.47 -23.38
N THR A 344 3.25 15.07 -22.77
CA THR A 344 3.30 16.45 -22.27
C THR A 344 4.39 16.60 -21.21
N LEU A 345 4.46 15.68 -20.21
CA LEU A 345 5.50 15.70 -19.18
C LEU A 345 6.91 15.47 -19.75
N LEU A 346 7.04 14.59 -20.74
CA LEU A 346 8.35 14.32 -21.35
C LEU A 346 8.87 15.52 -22.19
N LEU A 347 7.96 16.28 -22.78
CA LEU A 347 8.29 17.44 -23.63
C LEU A 347 8.45 18.75 -22.86
N ASP A 348 7.94 18.83 -21.64
CA ASP A 348 7.99 20.04 -20.80
C ASP A 348 8.78 19.76 -19.50
N PRO A 349 10.12 19.98 -19.52
CA PRO A 349 10.97 19.76 -18.36
C PRO A 349 10.61 20.64 -17.16
N GLU A 350 10.13 21.86 -17.38
CA GLU A 350 9.74 22.79 -16.30
C GLU A 350 8.49 22.28 -15.59
N LEU A 351 7.47 21.88 -16.33
CA LEU A 351 6.27 21.27 -15.76
C LEU A 351 6.61 19.98 -15.01
N ARG A 352 7.47 19.14 -15.60
CA ARG A 352 7.93 17.88 -15.01
C ARG A 352 8.62 18.15 -13.66
N ALA A 353 9.57 19.05 -13.60
CA ALA A 353 10.29 19.44 -12.39
C ALA A 353 9.32 19.99 -11.33
N ARG A 354 8.47 20.94 -11.70
CA ARG A 354 7.50 21.57 -10.79
C ARG A 354 6.53 20.57 -10.17
N MET A 355 5.99 19.63 -10.97
CA MET A 355 5.10 18.59 -10.45
C MET A 355 5.84 17.58 -9.57
N GLY A 356 7.06 17.22 -9.93
CA GLY A 356 7.90 16.31 -9.15
C GLY A 356 8.28 16.90 -7.79
N GLU A 357 8.73 18.15 -7.75
CA GLU A 357 9.04 18.88 -6.51
C GLU A 357 7.80 19.00 -5.59
N ARG A 358 6.65 19.35 -6.18
CA ARG A 358 5.40 19.44 -5.42
C ARG A 358 4.98 18.07 -4.88
N GLY A 359 5.18 16.99 -5.66
CA GLY A 359 4.89 15.63 -5.25
C GLY A 359 5.76 15.19 -4.06
N ARG A 360 7.07 15.48 -4.12
CA ARG A 360 7.98 15.21 -3.03
C ARG A 360 7.62 15.99 -1.76
N ALA A 361 7.40 17.29 -1.87
CA ALA A 361 6.98 18.11 -0.72
C ALA A 361 5.69 17.59 -0.07
N TRP A 362 4.72 17.16 -0.88
CA TRP A 362 3.47 16.59 -0.37
C TRP A 362 3.69 15.26 0.37
N VAL A 363 4.62 14.40 -0.11
CA VAL A 363 4.98 13.17 0.61
C VAL A 363 5.64 13.52 1.94
N GLU A 364 6.59 14.43 1.96
CA GLU A 364 7.27 14.87 3.17
C GLU A 364 6.31 15.49 4.20
N GLU A 365 5.29 16.22 3.76
CA GLU A 365 4.29 16.84 4.61
C GLU A 365 3.25 15.86 5.19
N ARG A 366 2.92 14.80 4.46
CA ARG A 366 1.70 14.01 4.76
C ARG A 366 1.89 12.49 4.88
N TRP A 367 2.90 11.93 4.21
CA TRP A 367 2.98 10.50 3.95
C TRP A 367 4.20 9.82 4.57
N ARG A 368 5.00 10.53 5.35
CA ARG A 368 6.12 9.92 6.06
C ARG A 368 5.61 8.97 7.15
N TRP A 369 6.34 7.88 7.33
CA TRP A 369 6.04 6.91 8.37
C TRP A 369 5.97 7.52 9.76
N ASP A 370 6.87 8.45 10.09
CA ASP A 370 6.93 9.07 11.42
C ASP A 370 5.65 9.85 11.73
N LEU A 371 5.17 10.66 10.78
CA LEU A 371 3.92 11.42 10.94
C LEU A 371 2.70 10.51 11.11
N LEU A 372 2.70 9.38 10.41
CA LEU A 372 1.60 8.42 10.51
C LEU A 372 1.67 7.59 11.80
N ALA A 373 2.88 7.27 12.28
CA ALA A 373 3.08 6.65 13.58
C ALA A 373 2.63 7.57 14.73
N GLU A 374 2.98 8.86 14.70
CA GLU A 374 2.47 9.86 15.65
C GLU A 374 0.93 9.94 15.65
N ARG A 375 0.33 9.86 14.45
CA ARG A 375 -1.13 9.83 14.32
C ARG A 375 -1.73 8.58 14.96
N LEU A 376 -1.13 7.42 14.73
CA LEU A 376 -1.54 6.17 15.37
C LEU A 376 -1.37 6.25 16.89
N GLU A 377 -0.25 6.77 17.38
CA GLU A 377 0.02 6.92 18.80
C GLU A 377 -1.05 7.74 19.53
N LYS A 378 -1.57 8.79 18.89
CA LYS A 378 -2.67 9.61 19.45
C LYS A 378 -4.01 8.86 19.51
N LEU A 379 -4.19 7.82 18.70
CA LEU A 379 -5.38 6.98 18.70
C LEU A 379 -5.31 5.88 19.78
N LEU A 380 -4.09 5.44 20.13
CA LEU A 380 -3.80 4.39 21.11
C LEU A 380 -3.61 4.95 22.52
#